data_af7922458533ac47ad9dd4c6d6169cb9
#
_entry.id   af7922458533ac47ad9dd4c6d6169cb9
#
_cell.length_a   1.000
_cell.length_b   1.000
_cell.length_c   1.000
_cell.angle_alpha   90.00
_cell.angle_beta   90.00
_cell.angle_gamma   90.00
#
_symmetry.space_group_name_H-M   'P 1'
#
loop_
_entity.id
_entity.type
_entity.pdbx_description
1 polymer ?
#
loop_
_entity_poly.entity_id
_entity_poly.type
_entity_poly.pdbx_seq_one_letter_code
_entity_poly.pdbx_strand_id
1 'polypeptide(L)'
;MVAASPPKPPRVGAEQRRVLALLAGSRDGVKAELLILGHCVSRRVLAGLVRAGLAAAKREVVMAGGKAIEVVRVRITAAGRRAFDG
;
A
#
# COMPACT_ATOMS: atom_id res chain seq x y z
N MET A 1 38.17 1.55 -9.41
CA MET A 1 37.03 2.40 -9.15
C MET A 1 35.75 1.62 -9.33
N VAL A 2 34.97 1.62 -8.32
CA VAL A 2 33.69 0.92 -8.43
C VAL A 2 32.77 1.79 -9.25
N ALA A 3 32.34 1.28 -10.38
CA ALA A 3 31.27 1.92 -11.10
C ALA A 3 30.10 2.04 -10.14
N ALA A 4 29.61 3.24 -9.97
CA ALA A 4 28.42 3.42 -9.17
C ALA A 4 27.36 2.49 -9.72
N SER A 5 26.97 1.54 -8.92
CA SER A 5 25.85 0.68 -9.29
C SER A 5 24.67 1.59 -9.60
N PRO A 6 23.96 1.38 -10.71
CA PRO A 6 22.76 2.13 -10.95
C PRO A 6 21.85 1.94 -9.72
N PRO A 7 21.16 3.00 -9.28
CA PRO A 7 20.28 2.86 -8.14
C PRO A 7 19.34 1.71 -8.43
N LYS A 8 19.41 0.69 -7.62
CA LYS A 8 18.48 -0.41 -7.74
C LYS A 8 17.09 0.13 -7.52
N PRO A 9 16.12 -0.28 -8.33
CA PRO A 9 14.75 0.03 -7.99
C PRO A 9 14.52 -0.41 -6.54
N PRO A 10 13.74 0.33 -5.77
CA PRO A 10 13.54 -0.02 -4.37
C PRO A 10 13.12 -1.48 -4.28
N ARG A 11 13.92 -2.24 -3.56
CA ARG A 11 13.58 -3.63 -3.35
C ARG A 11 12.31 -3.71 -2.55
N VAL A 12 11.34 -4.34 -3.13
CA VAL A 12 10.13 -4.64 -2.42
C VAL A 12 10.43 -5.81 -1.52
N GLY A 13 10.41 -5.60 -0.21
CA GLY A 13 10.57 -6.66 0.76
C GLY A 13 9.41 -7.64 0.68
N ALA A 14 9.59 -8.82 1.25
CA ALA A 14 8.56 -9.87 1.22
C ALA A 14 7.24 -9.37 1.80
N GLU A 15 7.28 -8.62 2.90
CA GLU A 15 6.07 -8.09 3.51
C GLU A 15 5.41 -7.03 2.64
N GLN A 16 6.20 -6.14 2.05
CA GLN A 16 5.68 -5.14 1.13
C GLN A 16 5.04 -5.80 -0.08
N ARG A 17 5.66 -6.85 -0.61
CA ARG A 17 5.13 -7.59 -1.75
C ARG A 17 3.80 -8.24 -1.41
N ARG A 18 3.68 -8.79 -0.22
CA ARG A 18 2.43 -9.37 0.26
C ARG A 18 1.32 -8.33 0.32
N VAL A 19 1.64 -7.14 0.82
CA VAL A 19 0.66 -6.04 0.88
C VAL A 19 0.27 -5.60 -0.52
N LEU A 20 1.25 -5.46 -1.43
CA LEU A 20 0.95 -5.09 -2.81
C LEU A 20 0.06 -6.12 -3.48
N ALA A 21 0.26 -7.41 -3.20
CA ALA A 21 -0.61 -8.47 -3.72
C ALA A 21 -2.05 -8.31 -3.23
N LEU A 22 -2.22 -8.00 -1.95
CA LEU A 22 -3.55 -7.74 -1.39
C LEU A 22 -4.21 -6.54 -2.07
N LEU A 23 -3.46 -5.48 -2.27
CA LEU A 23 -3.98 -4.26 -2.90
C LEU A 23 -4.28 -4.47 -4.38
N ALA A 24 -3.44 -5.24 -5.07
CA ALA A 24 -3.62 -5.54 -6.49
C ALA A 24 -4.90 -6.32 -6.74
N GLY A 25 -5.33 -7.13 -5.78
CA GLY A 25 -6.57 -7.88 -5.86
C GLY A 25 -7.82 -7.07 -5.60
N SER A 26 -7.70 -5.80 -5.24
CA SER A 26 -8.83 -4.95 -4.92
C SER A 26 -8.81 -3.69 -5.77
N ARG A 27 -9.79 -3.53 -6.64
CA ARG A 27 -9.90 -2.36 -7.51
C ARG A 27 -10.12 -1.07 -6.74
N ASP A 28 -10.94 -1.14 -5.70
CA ASP A 28 -11.31 0.05 -4.93
C ASP A 28 -10.39 0.31 -3.77
N GLY A 29 -9.37 -0.53 -3.62
CA GLY A 29 -8.46 -0.44 -2.50
C GLY A 29 -8.98 -1.18 -1.28
N VAL A 30 -8.19 -1.20 -0.24
CA VAL A 30 -8.49 -1.92 1.00
C VAL A 30 -8.44 -0.92 2.14
N LYS A 31 -9.36 -1.02 3.07
CA LYS A 31 -9.34 -0.17 4.27
C LYS A 31 -8.05 -0.41 5.04
N ALA A 32 -7.39 0.66 5.43
CA ALA A 32 -6.15 0.57 6.19
C ALA A 32 -6.34 -0.24 7.47
N GLU A 33 -7.47 -0.04 8.14
CA GLU A 33 -7.81 -0.77 9.35
C GLU A 33 -7.86 -2.28 9.10
N LEU A 34 -8.44 -2.69 7.99
CA LEU A 34 -8.50 -4.11 7.62
C LEU A 34 -7.11 -4.68 7.37
N LEU A 35 -6.24 -3.92 6.72
CA LEU A 35 -4.86 -4.35 6.50
C LEU A 35 -4.11 -4.52 7.82
N ILE A 36 -4.26 -3.57 8.71
CA ILE A 36 -3.54 -3.58 10.00
C ILE A 36 -4.10 -4.66 10.91
N LEU A 37 -5.41 -4.69 11.12
CA LEU A 37 -6.03 -5.60 12.07
C LEU A 37 -6.35 -6.97 11.47
N GLY A 38 -6.81 -7.00 10.23
CA GLY A 38 -7.22 -8.25 9.58
C GLY A 38 -6.07 -9.04 8.97
N HIS A 39 -5.09 -8.35 8.42
CA HIS A 39 -3.96 -8.97 7.72
C HIS A 39 -2.63 -8.79 8.47
N CYS A 40 -2.66 -8.22 9.65
CA CYS A 40 -1.47 -7.99 10.47
C CYS A 40 -0.39 -7.18 9.75
N VAL A 41 -0.79 -6.26 8.91
CA VAL A 41 0.15 -5.40 8.18
C VAL A 41 0.63 -4.29 9.10
N SER A 42 1.94 -4.07 9.15
CA SER A 42 2.54 -3.02 9.95
C SER A 42 2.20 -1.64 9.36
N ARG A 43 1.91 -0.69 10.23
CA ARG A 43 1.72 0.71 9.81
C ARG A 43 2.97 1.26 9.12
N ARG A 44 4.14 0.83 9.57
CA ARG A 44 5.42 1.24 8.99
C ARG A 44 5.53 0.77 7.55
N VAL A 45 5.11 -0.45 7.26
CA VAL A 45 5.13 -1.01 5.91
C VAL A 45 4.18 -0.22 5.02
N LEU A 46 2.97 0.06 5.49
CA LEU A 46 2.00 0.86 4.72
C LEU A 46 2.54 2.27 4.46
N ALA A 47 3.08 2.92 5.47
CA ALA A 47 3.64 4.26 5.32
C ALA A 47 4.81 4.25 4.34
N GLY A 48 5.64 3.21 4.37
CA GLY A 48 6.75 3.06 3.44
C GLY A 48 6.28 2.91 2.00
N LEU A 49 5.23 2.13 1.76
CA LEU A 49 4.65 1.96 0.44
C LEU A 49 4.08 3.27 -0.11
N VAL A 50 3.38 4.01 0.73
CA VAL A 50 2.81 5.31 0.34
C VAL A 50 3.93 6.30 0.03
N ARG A 51 4.95 6.35 0.90
CA ARG A 51 6.08 7.26 0.72
C ARG A 51 6.86 6.94 -0.54
N ALA A 52 6.99 5.66 -0.87
CA ALA A 52 7.68 5.22 -2.09
C ALA A 52 6.82 5.40 -3.35
N GLY A 53 5.57 5.82 -3.22
CA GLY A 53 4.68 5.99 -4.35
C GLY A 53 4.10 4.69 -4.89
N LEU A 54 4.27 3.59 -4.18
CA LEU A 54 3.77 2.27 -4.60
C LEU A 54 2.31 2.05 -4.20
N ALA A 55 1.84 2.81 -3.22
CA ALA A 55 0.46 2.81 -2.79
C ALA A 55 0.01 4.24 -2.51
N ALA A 56 -1.29 4.47 -2.58
CA ALA A 56 -1.88 5.76 -2.26
C ALA A 56 -2.95 5.56 -1.18
N ALA A 57 -2.94 6.44 -0.19
CA ALA A 57 -3.94 6.43 0.86
C ALA A 57 -4.92 7.57 0.64
N LYS A 58 -6.20 7.28 0.74
CA LYS A 58 -7.25 8.27 0.58
C LYS A 58 -8.20 8.20 1.77
N ARG A 59 -8.54 9.35 2.30
CA ARG A 59 -9.55 9.45 3.34
C ARG A 59 -10.92 9.56 2.69
N GLU A 60 -11.83 8.76 3.18
CA GLU A 60 -13.22 8.79 2.74
C GLU A 60 -14.12 8.88 3.95
N VAL A 61 -15.25 9.55 3.78
CA VAL A 61 -16.29 9.58 4.81
C VAL A 61 -17.40 8.65 4.38
N VAL A 62 -17.71 7.67 5.21
CA VAL A 62 -18.81 6.75 4.96
C VAL A 62 -19.85 6.91 6.05
N MET A 63 -21.10 6.70 5.67
CA MET A 63 -22.19 6.74 6.63
C MET A 63 -22.45 5.33 7.15
N ALA A 64 -22.36 5.16 8.44
CA ALA A 64 -22.61 3.89 9.08
C ALA A 64 -23.49 4.11 10.30
N GLY A 65 -24.69 3.54 10.31
CA GLY A 65 -25.61 3.67 11.41
C GLY A 65 -26.01 5.11 11.71
N GLY A 66 -26.11 5.97 10.69
CA GLY A 66 -26.45 7.37 10.83
C GLY A 66 -25.30 8.26 11.27
N LYS A 67 -24.10 7.70 11.41
CA LYS A 67 -22.91 8.47 11.78
C LYS A 67 -21.93 8.54 10.63
N ALA A 68 -21.29 9.69 10.47
CA ALA A 68 -20.20 9.85 9.52
C ALA A 68 -18.94 9.27 10.12
N ILE A 69 -18.35 8.30 9.45
CA ILE A 69 -17.11 7.65 9.90
C ILE A 69 -16.05 7.90 8.84
N GLU A 70 -14.89 8.39 9.28
CA GLU A 70 -13.75 8.57 8.41
C GLU A 70 -13.00 7.25 8.29
N VAL A 71 -12.78 6.80 7.05
CA VAL A 71 -12.00 5.61 6.77
C VAL A 71 -10.85 5.97 5.86
N VAL A 72 -9.73 5.29 6.01
CA VAL A 72 -8.59 5.44 5.12
C VAL A 72 -8.56 4.22 4.22
N ARG A 73 -8.56 4.46 2.91
CA ARG A 73 -8.51 3.40 1.92
C ARG A 73 -7.17 3.45 1.20
N VAL A 74 -6.53 2.31 1.08
CA VAL A 74 -5.22 2.19 0.47
C VAL A 74 -5.37 1.48 -0.87
N ARG A 75 -4.80 2.08 -1.93
CA ARG A 75 -4.83 1.52 -3.28
C ARG A 75 -3.42 1.31 -3.78
N ILE A 76 -3.25 0.32 -4.63
CA ILE A 76 -2.00 0.16 -5.36
C ILE A 76 -1.94 1.22 -6.47
N THR A 77 -0.76 1.79 -6.68
CA THR A 77 -0.54 2.73 -7.78
C THR A 77 -0.03 2.00 -9.01
N ALA A 78 0.07 2.70 -10.14
CA ALA A 78 0.68 2.13 -11.33
C ALA A 78 2.13 1.72 -11.07
N ALA A 79 2.87 2.54 -10.30
CA ALA A 79 4.24 2.20 -9.91
C ALA A 79 4.26 0.97 -9.01
N GLY A 80 3.27 0.84 -8.10
CA GLY A 80 3.14 -0.33 -7.24
C GLY A 80 2.89 -1.60 -8.04
N ARG A 81 2.05 -1.53 -9.06
CA ARG A 81 1.79 -2.68 -9.93
C ARG A 81 3.05 -3.10 -10.67
N ARG A 82 3.82 -2.15 -11.18
CA ARG A 82 5.09 -2.46 -11.85
C ARG A 82 6.09 -3.09 -10.91
N ALA A 83 6.18 -2.60 -9.68
CA ALA A 83 7.06 -3.16 -8.67
C ALA A 83 6.64 -4.57 -8.26
N PHE A 84 5.33 -4.82 -8.22
CA PHE A 84 4.78 -6.13 -7.87
C PHE A 84 5.00 -7.13 -9.02
N ASP A 85 4.79 -6.71 -10.26
CA ASP A 85 4.92 -7.56 -11.44
C ASP A 85 6.38 -7.74 -11.86
N GLY A 86 7.22 -6.81 -11.51
CA GLY A 86 8.65 -6.86 -11.82
C GLY A 86 9.42 -7.77 -10.85
#